data_0ac09ef31fcf0763a9c0ae8cb0be96ae
#
_entry.id   0ac09ef31fcf0763a9c0ae8cb0be96ae
#
_cell.length_a   1.000
_cell.length_b   1.000
_cell.length_c   1.000
_cell.angle_alpha   90.00
_cell.angle_beta   90.00
_cell.angle_gamma   90.00
#
_symmetry.space_group_name_H-M   'P 1'
#
loop_
_entity.id
_entity.type
_entity.pdbx_description
1 polymer ?
#
loop_
_entity_poly.entity_id
_entity_poly.type
_entity_poly.pdbx_seq_one_letter_code
_entity_poly.pdbx_strand_id
1 'polypeptide(L)'
;VYVDPNSRSKFFDDAENVIISKLFTKDQANKLYPMYKDKIKNANGEEDWNAPGTERADEGEVTFPEDVGRVNNKEYIRGYERYYKVDVNEIRIFEKFSGKEDLLTEEKFQEYLKKPAFIIEGQIITDPEMAAQLVQQMQMQREQAIQQRQMQMQQAGLDVNNATDVPEIEMERMTHSDLIEEGQIEVVKVQMSRVKQCVIIGDKKLYSRILPIENYPLIPIMNIHTRTPYPVSDVRLIKPLQEYINKTRSL
;
A
#
# COMPACT_ATOMS: atom_id res chain seq x y z
N VAL A 1 -20.73 -6.16 -5.27
CA VAL A 1 -19.38 -6.31 -5.84
C VAL A 1 -19.52 -6.98 -7.19
N TYR A 2 -18.88 -6.40 -8.21
CA TYR A 2 -18.84 -6.95 -9.55
C TYR A 2 -17.41 -7.45 -9.80
N VAL A 3 -17.28 -8.70 -10.21
CA VAL A 3 -16.00 -9.33 -10.52
C VAL A 3 -16.05 -9.79 -11.97
N ASP A 4 -14.91 -9.83 -12.63
CA ASP A 4 -14.79 -10.40 -13.97
C ASP A 4 -15.42 -11.79 -14.02
N PRO A 5 -16.43 -12.02 -14.89
CA PRO A 5 -17.12 -13.31 -14.97
C PRO A 5 -16.23 -14.46 -15.39
N ASN A 6 -15.07 -14.20 -16.01
CA ASN A 6 -14.11 -15.20 -16.43
C ASN A 6 -13.18 -15.66 -15.29
N SER A 7 -13.19 -14.95 -14.14
CA SER A 7 -12.37 -15.32 -12.99
C SER A 7 -12.80 -16.70 -12.46
N ARG A 8 -11.82 -17.56 -12.24
CA ARG A 8 -11.99 -18.92 -11.69
C ARG A 8 -11.30 -19.09 -10.35
N SER A 9 -10.43 -18.17 -9.99
CA SER A 9 -9.74 -18.17 -8.71
C SER A 9 -10.69 -17.83 -7.55
N LYS A 10 -10.52 -18.54 -6.45
CA LYS A 10 -11.25 -18.26 -5.20
C LYS A 10 -10.92 -16.87 -4.65
N PHE A 11 -9.73 -16.35 -4.92
CA PHE A 11 -9.23 -15.06 -4.40
C PHE A 11 -9.21 -13.96 -5.46
N PHE A 12 -9.81 -14.20 -6.63
CA PHE A 12 -9.88 -13.25 -7.74
C PHE A 12 -8.50 -12.87 -8.34
N ASP A 13 -7.48 -13.69 -8.13
CA ASP A 13 -6.11 -13.39 -8.60
C ASP A 13 -6.02 -13.32 -10.14
N ASP A 14 -6.90 -14.04 -10.81
CA ASP A 14 -7.04 -14.12 -12.27
C ASP A 14 -8.06 -13.12 -12.85
N ALA A 15 -8.73 -12.35 -12.00
CA ALA A 15 -9.70 -11.36 -12.46
C ALA A 15 -8.98 -10.13 -13.07
N GLU A 16 -9.44 -9.65 -14.21
CA GLU A 16 -8.91 -8.42 -14.81
C GLU A 16 -9.30 -7.18 -14.01
N ASN A 17 -10.49 -7.20 -13.40
CA ASN A 17 -10.95 -6.10 -12.57
C ASN A 17 -11.99 -6.54 -11.55
N VAL A 18 -12.06 -5.77 -10.46
CA VAL A 18 -13.07 -5.91 -9.41
C VAL A 18 -13.66 -4.54 -9.12
N ILE A 19 -14.98 -4.43 -9.09
CA ILE A 19 -15.70 -3.17 -8.87
C ILE A 19 -16.59 -3.32 -7.64
N ILE A 20 -16.42 -2.41 -6.69
CA ILE A 20 -17.29 -2.28 -5.52
C ILE A 20 -18.22 -1.10 -5.76
N SER A 21 -19.53 -1.37 -5.78
CA SER A 21 -20.55 -0.33 -5.86
C SER A 21 -21.13 -0.09 -4.47
N LYS A 22 -21.27 1.17 -4.09
CA LYS A 22 -21.88 1.61 -2.83
C LYS A 22 -22.77 2.81 -3.07
N LEU A 23 -23.87 2.89 -2.34
CA LEU A 23 -24.72 4.07 -2.32
C LEU A 23 -24.31 4.97 -1.15
N PHE A 24 -24.14 6.25 -1.43
CA PHE A 24 -23.79 7.27 -0.45
C PHE A 24 -24.80 8.43 -0.51
N THR A 25 -25.04 9.06 0.62
CA THR A 25 -25.57 10.44 0.60
C THR A 25 -24.41 11.40 0.29
N LYS A 26 -24.70 12.59 -0.25
CA LYS A 26 -23.67 13.64 -0.50
C LYS A 26 -22.83 13.91 0.75
N ASP A 27 -23.46 13.92 1.93
CA ASP A 27 -22.78 14.15 3.21
C ASP A 27 -21.83 13.02 3.59
N GLN A 28 -22.25 11.76 3.36
CA GLN A 28 -21.38 10.60 3.59
C GLN A 28 -20.19 10.59 2.63
N ALA A 29 -20.43 10.88 1.35
CA ALA A 29 -19.37 10.99 0.37
C ALA A 29 -18.37 12.11 0.72
N ASN A 30 -18.84 13.27 1.18
CA ASN A 30 -17.99 14.39 1.61
C ASN A 30 -17.17 14.06 2.87
N LYS A 31 -17.69 13.23 3.77
CA LYS A 31 -16.95 12.75 4.95
C LYS A 31 -15.86 11.75 4.58
N LEU A 32 -16.14 10.85 3.63
CA LEU A 32 -15.18 9.85 3.17
C LEU A 32 -14.08 10.45 2.28
N TYR A 33 -14.44 11.45 1.47
CA TYR A 33 -13.53 12.06 0.49
C TYR A 33 -13.46 13.60 0.66
N PRO A 34 -12.94 14.09 1.79
CA PRO A 34 -12.97 15.53 2.12
C PRO A 34 -12.21 16.41 1.14
N MET A 35 -11.19 15.87 0.45
CA MET A 35 -10.40 16.61 -0.54
C MET A 35 -11.14 16.84 -1.87
N TYR A 36 -12.27 16.16 -2.10
CA TYR A 36 -13.00 16.18 -3.38
C TYR A 36 -14.42 16.73 -3.26
N LYS A 37 -14.71 17.52 -2.22
CA LYS A 37 -16.05 18.08 -1.94
C LYS A 37 -16.66 18.82 -3.14
N ASP A 38 -15.85 19.59 -3.86
CA ASP A 38 -16.33 20.35 -5.02
C ASP A 38 -16.77 19.43 -6.17
N LYS A 39 -16.05 18.34 -6.38
CA LYS A 39 -16.41 17.33 -7.39
C LYS A 39 -17.69 16.61 -6.98
N ILE A 40 -17.82 16.24 -5.69
CA ILE A 40 -19.00 15.53 -5.15
C ILE A 40 -20.22 16.42 -5.20
N LYS A 41 -20.11 17.71 -4.88
CA LYS A 41 -21.20 18.67 -4.96
C LYS A 41 -21.79 18.77 -6.37
N ASN A 42 -20.91 18.73 -7.38
CA ASN A 42 -21.25 18.83 -8.80
C ASN A 42 -21.50 17.46 -9.46
N ALA A 43 -21.44 16.36 -8.70
CA ALA A 43 -21.74 15.04 -9.22
C ALA A 43 -23.28 14.88 -9.36
N ASN A 44 -23.69 14.44 -10.54
CA ASN A 44 -25.08 14.10 -10.78
C ASN A 44 -25.38 12.79 -10.05
N GLY A 45 -26.39 12.83 -9.17
CA GLY A 45 -27.00 11.61 -8.65
C GLY A 45 -27.78 10.97 -9.80
N GLU A 46 -27.48 9.72 -10.12
CA GLU A 46 -28.44 8.93 -10.85
C GLU A 46 -29.61 8.68 -9.92
N GLU A 47 -30.81 9.04 -10.33
CA GLU A 47 -32.03 8.53 -9.75
C GLU A 47 -32.16 7.05 -10.14
N ASP A 48 -31.21 6.25 -9.69
CA ASP A 48 -31.22 4.83 -9.95
C ASP A 48 -32.10 4.18 -8.88
N TRP A 49 -33.32 3.93 -9.24
CA TRP A 49 -34.33 3.22 -8.44
C TRP A 49 -33.90 1.78 -8.12
N ASN A 50 -32.83 1.30 -8.71
CA ASN A 50 -32.27 -0.01 -8.44
C ASN A 50 -31.30 0.06 -7.24
N ALA A 51 -31.85 0.16 -6.04
CA ALA A 51 -31.07 -0.13 -4.83
C ALA A 51 -30.47 -1.55 -4.95
N PRO A 52 -29.20 -1.78 -4.49
CA PRO A 52 -28.62 -3.12 -4.48
C PRO A 52 -29.43 -4.05 -3.57
N GLY A 53 -30.33 -4.77 -4.13
CA GLY A 53 -31.32 -5.61 -3.47
C GLY A 53 -32.61 -5.73 -4.28
N THR A 54 -32.91 -4.77 -5.15
CA THR A 54 -34.05 -4.82 -6.05
C THR A 54 -33.77 -5.57 -7.36
N GLU A 55 -32.51 -5.77 -7.73
CA GLU A 55 -32.10 -6.65 -8.86
C GLU A 55 -32.49 -8.12 -8.64
N ARG A 56 -32.98 -8.46 -7.44
CA ARG A 56 -33.55 -9.79 -7.13
C ARG A 56 -35.05 -9.87 -7.20
N ALA A 57 -35.71 -8.79 -7.57
CA ALA A 57 -37.16 -8.73 -7.67
C ALA A 57 -37.73 -9.47 -8.88
N ASP A 58 -36.91 -10.02 -9.76
CA ASP A 58 -37.36 -10.83 -10.90
C ASP A 58 -37.93 -12.21 -10.51
N GLU A 59 -37.86 -12.62 -9.25
CA GLU A 59 -38.36 -13.92 -8.81
C GLU A 59 -39.45 -13.87 -7.73
N GLY A 60 -40.22 -12.81 -7.64
CA GLY A 60 -41.33 -12.75 -6.74
C GLY A 60 -41.60 -11.33 -6.21
N GLU A 61 -42.74 -10.82 -6.50
CA GLU A 61 -43.31 -9.57 -5.99
C GLU A 61 -43.05 -9.36 -4.49
N VAL A 62 -41.87 -8.86 -4.15
CA VAL A 62 -41.68 -8.14 -2.91
C VAL A 62 -41.91 -6.68 -3.25
N THR A 63 -43.17 -6.28 -3.24
CA THR A 63 -43.59 -4.89 -3.19
C THR A 63 -43.00 -4.32 -1.90
N PHE A 64 -41.83 -3.71 -2.00
CA PHE A 64 -41.43 -2.79 -0.96
C PHE A 64 -42.43 -1.65 -0.97
N PRO A 65 -42.98 -1.25 0.18
CA PRO A 65 -43.87 -0.11 0.24
C PRO A 65 -43.20 1.05 -0.45
N GLU A 66 -43.85 1.69 -1.40
CA GLU A 66 -43.35 2.86 -2.15
C GLU A 66 -42.80 3.98 -1.27
N ASP A 67 -43.09 3.94 0.02
CA ASP A 67 -42.69 4.90 1.04
C ASP A 67 -41.26 4.74 1.58
N VAL A 68 -40.60 3.59 1.42
CA VAL A 68 -39.26 3.39 1.99
C VAL A 68 -38.19 4.22 1.28
N GLY A 69 -38.36 4.55 0.00
CA GLY A 69 -37.49 5.45 -0.76
C GLY A 69 -37.73 6.93 -0.50
N ARG A 70 -38.95 7.30 -0.02
CA ARG A 70 -39.40 8.69 0.17
C ARG A 70 -39.24 9.22 1.60
N VAL A 71 -39.03 8.35 2.58
CA VAL A 71 -39.06 8.72 4.01
C VAL A 71 -37.97 9.72 4.42
N ASN A 72 -36.91 9.99 3.64
CA ASN A 72 -35.86 10.89 4.08
C ASN A 72 -35.41 11.99 3.11
N ASN A 73 -36.01 12.18 1.96
CA ASN A 73 -35.62 13.22 0.97
C ASN A 73 -34.10 13.33 0.73
N LYS A 74 -33.35 12.24 0.92
CA LYS A 74 -31.91 12.20 0.76
C LYS A 74 -31.57 11.75 -0.64
N GLU A 75 -30.94 12.62 -1.40
CA GLU A 75 -30.33 12.25 -2.68
C GLU A 75 -29.21 11.26 -2.44
N TYR A 76 -29.33 10.09 -3.03
CA TYR A 76 -28.27 9.08 -3.04
C TYR A 76 -27.44 9.19 -4.31
N ILE A 77 -26.14 9.06 -4.17
CA ILE A 77 -25.19 9.02 -5.28
C ILE A 77 -24.50 7.66 -5.23
N ARG A 78 -24.43 6.99 -6.35
CA ARG A 78 -23.71 5.73 -6.47
C ARG A 78 -22.21 6.01 -6.63
N GLY A 79 -21.40 5.37 -5.79
CA GLY A 79 -19.95 5.39 -5.89
C GLY A 79 -19.43 4.03 -6.35
N TYR A 80 -18.41 4.06 -7.18
CA TYR A 80 -17.71 2.89 -7.70
C TYR A 80 -16.24 2.97 -7.32
N GLU A 81 -15.74 1.91 -6.72
CA GLU A 81 -14.31 1.69 -6.49
C GLU A 81 -13.88 0.55 -7.42
N ARG A 82 -13.15 0.87 -8.48
CA ARG A 82 -12.62 -0.11 -9.42
C ARG A 82 -11.17 -0.40 -9.08
N TYR A 83 -10.85 -1.67 -8.97
CA TYR A 83 -9.52 -2.21 -8.80
C TYR A 83 -9.15 -3.03 -10.04
N TYR A 84 -7.98 -2.80 -10.61
CA TYR A 84 -7.47 -3.55 -11.76
C TYR A 84 -5.95 -3.62 -11.73
N LYS A 85 -5.39 -4.67 -12.32
CA LYS A 85 -3.95 -4.89 -12.36
C LYS A 85 -3.31 -4.04 -13.46
N VAL A 86 -2.16 -3.48 -13.17
CA VAL A 86 -1.31 -2.73 -14.10
C VAL A 86 0.13 -3.12 -13.88
N ASP A 87 0.87 -3.25 -14.97
CA ASP A 87 2.30 -3.48 -14.87
C ASP A 87 3.01 -2.15 -14.70
N VAL A 88 3.84 -2.10 -13.68
CA VAL A 88 4.61 -0.90 -13.30
C VAL A 88 6.08 -1.27 -13.29
N ASN A 89 6.91 -0.41 -13.84
CA ASN A 89 8.36 -0.54 -13.71
C ASN A 89 8.76 0.02 -12.35
N GLU A 90 9.32 -0.83 -11.51
CA GLU A 90 9.90 -0.48 -10.22
C GLU A 90 11.39 -0.77 -10.23
N ILE A 91 12.11 -0.14 -9.32
CA ILE A 91 13.54 -0.30 -9.17
C ILE A 91 13.78 -1.04 -7.86
N ARG A 92 14.33 -2.24 -7.98
CA ARG A 92 14.80 -3.03 -6.86
C ARG A 92 16.20 -2.58 -6.51
N ILE A 93 16.42 -2.26 -5.25
CA ILE A 93 17.69 -1.86 -4.68
C ILE A 93 18.09 -2.90 -3.66
N PHE A 94 19.33 -3.34 -3.73
CA PHE A 94 19.93 -4.23 -2.73
C PHE A 94 21.20 -3.60 -2.18
N GLU A 95 21.19 -3.28 -0.89
CA GLU A 95 22.35 -2.72 -0.17
C GLU A 95 23.21 -3.88 0.39
N LYS A 96 24.40 -4.09 -0.16
CA LYS A 96 25.29 -5.19 0.27
C LYS A 96 25.79 -5.03 1.70
N PHE A 97 25.98 -3.81 2.14
CA PHE A 97 26.48 -3.49 3.47
C PHE A 97 25.46 -3.70 4.59
N SER A 98 24.18 -3.49 4.32
CA SER A 98 23.07 -3.67 5.29
C SER A 98 22.27 -4.94 5.07
N GLY A 99 22.37 -5.56 3.88
CA GLY A 99 21.54 -6.67 3.44
C GLY A 99 20.08 -6.27 3.18
N LYS A 100 19.80 -4.96 3.11
CA LYS A 100 18.45 -4.43 2.93
C LYS A 100 18.07 -4.45 1.47
N GLU A 101 16.83 -4.90 1.22
CA GLU A 101 16.22 -4.88 -0.10
C GLU A 101 14.97 -4.00 -0.07
N ASP A 102 14.89 -3.05 -0.99
CA ASP A 102 13.75 -2.15 -1.14
C ASP A 102 13.29 -2.09 -2.61
N LEU A 103 11.99 -1.87 -2.80
CA LEU A 103 11.37 -1.61 -4.10
C LEU A 103 10.90 -0.16 -4.16
N LEU A 104 11.44 0.59 -5.10
CA LEU A 104 11.16 2.01 -5.24
C LEU A 104 10.54 2.33 -6.59
N THR A 105 9.65 3.31 -6.61
CA THR A 105 9.21 3.96 -7.85
C THR A 105 10.32 4.85 -8.37
N GLU A 106 10.29 5.18 -9.68
CA GLU A 106 11.29 6.05 -10.32
C GLU A 106 11.48 7.38 -9.56
N GLU A 107 10.39 8.01 -9.10
CA GLU A 107 10.44 9.27 -8.35
C GLU A 107 11.18 9.11 -7.02
N LYS A 108 10.82 8.08 -6.24
CA LYS A 108 11.48 7.78 -4.97
C LYS A 108 12.94 7.35 -5.13
N PHE A 109 13.26 6.72 -6.25
CA PHE A 109 14.63 6.37 -6.58
C PHE A 109 15.49 7.61 -6.82
N GLN A 110 14.98 8.63 -7.49
CA GLN A 110 15.68 9.90 -7.66
C GLN A 110 15.90 10.63 -6.33
N GLU A 111 14.98 10.49 -5.38
CA GLU A 111 15.18 10.99 -4.01
C GLU A 111 16.20 10.16 -3.24
N TYR A 112 16.18 8.84 -3.41
CA TYR A 112 17.11 7.92 -2.78
C TYR A 112 18.56 8.19 -3.22
N LEU A 113 18.81 8.44 -4.49
CA LEU A 113 20.15 8.76 -5.02
C LEU A 113 20.80 9.98 -4.34
N LYS A 114 19.99 10.94 -3.90
CA LYS A 114 20.45 12.18 -3.26
C LYS A 114 20.69 12.05 -1.77
N LYS A 115 20.31 10.92 -1.14
CA LYS A 115 20.51 10.74 0.28
C LYS A 115 21.99 10.67 0.60
N PRO A 116 22.44 11.31 1.71
CA PRO A 116 23.82 11.21 2.15
C PRO A 116 24.12 9.82 2.74
N ALA A 117 25.33 9.37 2.53
CA ALA A 117 25.93 8.24 3.19
C ALA A 117 27.28 8.65 3.75
N PHE A 118 27.70 8.02 4.84
CA PHE A 118 28.94 8.32 5.54
C PHE A 118 29.78 7.05 5.63
N ILE A 119 31.04 7.13 5.25
CA ILE A 119 32.03 6.06 5.48
C ILE A 119 32.88 6.48 6.67
N ILE A 120 32.81 5.70 7.74
CA ILE A 120 33.57 5.93 8.97
C ILE A 120 34.34 4.65 9.24
N GLU A 121 35.68 4.72 9.20
CA GLU A 121 36.57 3.56 9.35
C GLU A 121 36.17 2.35 8.49
N GLY A 122 35.72 2.59 7.25
CA GLY A 122 35.33 1.55 6.32
C GLY A 122 33.93 0.99 6.54
N GLN A 123 33.18 1.52 7.50
CA GLN A 123 31.76 1.18 7.70
C GLN A 123 30.85 2.20 7.03
N ILE A 124 29.89 1.72 6.23
CA ILE A 124 28.91 2.57 5.54
C ILE A 124 27.70 2.78 6.44
N ILE A 125 27.39 4.04 6.75
CA ILE A 125 26.27 4.47 7.59
C ILE A 125 25.39 5.41 6.77
N THR A 126 24.13 5.05 6.58
CA THR A 126 23.16 5.83 5.79
C THR A 126 22.31 6.75 6.65
N ASP A 127 22.32 6.57 7.97
CA ASP A 127 21.58 7.40 8.92
C ASP A 127 22.51 8.51 9.47
N PRO A 128 22.21 9.80 9.21
CA PRO A 128 23.04 10.90 9.67
C PRO A 128 23.11 11.03 11.20
N GLU A 129 22.04 10.62 11.92
CA GLU A 129 22.05 10.66 13.38
C GLU A 129 22.97 9.60 13.96
N MET A 130 22.92 8.38 13.41
CA MET A 130 23.84 7.31 13.80
C MET A 130 25.30 7.66 13.46
N ALA A 131 25.56 8.25 12.29
CA ALA A 131 26.89 8.70 11.91
C ALA A 131 27.44 9.75 12.90
N ALA A 132 26.62 10.74 13.28
CA ALA A 132 27.00 11.76 14.24
C ALA A 132 27.30 11.17 15.63
N GLN A 133 26.48 10.24 16.11
CA GLN A 133 26.69 9.55 17.39
C GLN A 133 27.98 8.73 17.39
N LEU A 134 28.25 8.01 16.30
CA LEU A 134 29.45 7.20 16.18
C LEU A 134 30.71 8.09 16.19
N VAL A 135 30.71 9.19 15.42
CA VAL A 135 31.81 10.15 15.41
C VAL A 135 32.04 10.73 16.80
N GLN A 136 31.00 11.12 17.52
CA GLN A 136 31.10 11.62 18.89
C GLN A 136 31.68 10.58 19.85
N GLN A 137 31.25 9.32 19.74
CA GLN A 137 31.79 8.24 20.56
C GLN A 137 33.25 8.00 20.27
N MET A 138 33.67 8.00 19.02
CA MET A 138 35.06 7.82 18.60
C MET A 138 35.91 8.99 19.05
N GLN A 139 35.41 10.24 19.00
CA GLN A 139 36.12 11.40 19.53
C GLN A 139 36.40 11.27 21.04
N MET A 140 35.38 10.86 21.82
CA MET A 140 35.57 10.62 23.26
C MET A 140 36.62 9.52 23.55
N GLN A 141 36.59 8.44 22.78
CA GLN A 141 37.57 7.36 22.91
C GLN A 141 38.97 7.85 22.56
N ARG A 142 39.10 8.65 21.49
CA ARG A 142 40.39 9.27 21.10
C ARG A 142 40.94 10.17 22.19
N GLU A 143 40.12 11.04 22.79
CA GLU A 143 40.52 11.89 23.89
C GLU A 143 41.00 11.09 25.12
N GLN A 144 40.29 10.02 25.46
CA GLN A 144 40.70 9.12 26.55
C GLN A 144 42.03 8.43 26.25
N ALA A 145 42.21 7.99 25.01
CA ALA A 145 43.49 7.38 24.59
C ALA A 145 44.64 8.35 24.65
N ILE A 146 44.44 9.61 24.23
CA ILE A 146 45.45 10.68 24.34
C ILE A 146 45.81 10.95 25.81
N GLN A 147 44.82 11.06 26.69
CA GLN A 147 45.02 11.27 28.13
C GLN A 147 45.78 10.11 28.77
N GLN A 148 45.42 8.88 28.45
CA GLN A 148 46.15 7.69 28.96
C GLN A 148 47.60 7.68 28.47
N ARG A 149 47.85 8.01 27.22
CA ARG A 149 49.19 8.08 26.65
C ARG A 149 50.04 9.19 27.26
N GLN A 150 49.43 10.36 27.54
CA GLN A 150 50.08 11.45 28.27
C GLN A 150 50.50 11.05 29.68
N MET A 151 49.63 10.37 30.43
CA MET A 151 49.95 9.87 31.78
C MET A 151 51.09 8.83 31.75
N GLN A 152 51.08 7.93 30.80
CA GLN A 152 52.14 6.93 30.65
C GLN A 152 53.48 7.58 30.30
N MET A 153 53.50 8.56 29.40
CA MET A 153 54.71 9.30 29.04
C MET A 153 55.25 10.14 30.19
N GLN A 154 54.40 10.79 30.99
CA GLN A 154 54.79 11.48 32.22
C GLN A 154 55.47 10.54 33.23
N GLN A 155 54.92 9.34 33.42
CA GLN A 155 55.51 8.34 34.32
C GLN A 155 56.84 7.80 33.82
N ALA A 156 56.98 7.75 32.48
CA ALA A 156 58.24 7.29 31.85
C ALA A 156 59.30 8.37 31.66
N GLY A 157 59.03 9.64 32.06
CA GLY A 157 59.97 10.75 31.90
C GLY A 157 60.22 11.15 30.43
N LEU A 158 59.25 10.81 29.51
CA LEU A 158 59.38 11.09 28.08
C LEU A 158 58.62 12.39 27.75
N ASP A 159 58.93 12.99 26.60
CA ASP A 159 58.37 14.27 26.16
C ASP A 159 56.89 14.10 25.80
N VAL A 160 55.99 14.81 26.52
CA VAL A 160 54.55 14.70 26.41
C VAL A 160 54.02 15.21 25.05
N ASN A 161 54.81 16.00 24.32
CA ASN A 161 54.42 16.57 23.03
C ASN A 161 54.19 15.50 21.94
N ASN A 162 54.73 14.29 22.09
CA ASN A 162 54.53 13.19 21.16
C ASN A 162 53.28 12.32 21.48
N ALA A 163 52.50 12.66 22.51
CA ALA A 163 51.32 11.91 22.89
C ALA A 163 50.11 12.15 21.95
N THR A 164 50.19 13.15 21.09
CA THR A 164 49.13 13.53 20.15
C THR A 164 49.12 12.72 18.84
N ASP A 165 50.10 11.82 18.65
CA ASP A 165 50.16 10.94 17.48
C ASP A 165 49.12 9.79 17.57
N VAL A 166 47.82 10.16 17.59
CA VAL A 166 46.70 9.26 17.48
C VAL A 166 46.05 9.52 16.15
N PRO A 167 45.77 8.50 15.33
CA PRO A 167 45.21 8.66 14.00
C PRO A 167 43.89 9.49 14.03
N GLU A 168 43.72 10.32 13.03
CA GLU A 168 42.50 11.11 12.88
C GLU A 168 41.35 10.19 12.45
N ILE A 169 40.14 10.55 12.84
CA ILE A 169 38.95 9.82 12.43
C ILE A 169 38.69 10.18 10.97
N GLU A 170 38.87 9.22 10.09
CA GLU A 170 38.55 9.38 8.67
C GLU A 170 37.06 9.25 8.51
N MET A 171 36.41 10.34 8.11
CA MET A 171 34.98 10.37 7.73
C MET A 171 34.87 10.91 6.32
N GLU A 172 34.37 10.08 5.43
CA GLU A 172 34.09 10.46 4.06
C GLU A 172 32.56 10.58 3.88
N ARG A 173 32.11 11.67 3.26
CA ARG A 173 30.73 11.89 2.95
C ARG A 173 30.49 11.59 1.48
N MET A 174 29.61 10.65 1.23
CA MET A 174 29.18 10.19 -0.10
C MET A 174 27.68 10.33 -0.29
N THR A 175 27.22 10.11 -1.50
CA THR A 175 25.79 9.96 -1.81
C THR A 175 25.49 8.50 -2.14
N HIS A 176 24.21 8.13 -2.11
CA HIS A 176 23.82 6.78 -2.55
C HIS A 176 24.13 6.54 -4.04
N SER A 177 24.24 7.62 -4.84
CA SER A 177 24.72 7.53 -6.22
C SER A 177 26.16 7.01 -6.29
N ASP A 178 27.03 7.54 -5.44
CA ASP A 178 28.45 7.16 -5.40
C ASP A 178 28.60 5.69 -4.94
N LEU A 179 27.77 5.25 -3.97
CA LEU A 179 27.75 3.86 -3.52
C LEU A 179 27.26 2.87 -4.59
N ILE A 180 26.41 3.33 -5.53
CA ILE A 180 26.02 2.52 -6.69
C ILE A 180 27.21 2.39 -7.65
N GLU A 181 27.94 3.47 -7.92
CA GLU A 181 29.12 3.45 -8.78
C GLU A 181 30.22 2.56 -8.21
N GLU A 182 30.40 2.54 -6.89
CA GLU A 182 31.33 1.66 -6.19
C GLU A 182 30.85 0.19 -6.10
N GLY A 183 29.61 -0.08 -6.54
CA GLY A 183 29.04 -1.43 -6.51
C GLY A 183 28.63 -1.93 -5.13
N GLN A 184 28.51 -1.06 -4.13
CA GLN A 184 28.01 -1.37 -2.79
C GLN A 184 26.48 -1.51 -2.76
N ILE A 185 25.83 -0.90 -3.74
CA ILE A 185 24.37 -0.98 -3.95
C ILE A 185 24.11 -1.52 -5.35
N GLU A 186 23.33 -2.60 -5.42
CA GLU A 186 22.86 -3.16 -6.67
C GLU A 186 21.49 -2.61 -7.04
N VAL A 187 21.33 -2.23 -8.30
CA VAL A 187 20.09 -1.63 -8.82
C VAL A 187 19.61 -2.43 -10.01
N VAL A 188 18.38 -2.94 -9.94
CA VAL A 188 17.77 -3.73 -11.01
C VAL A 188 16.38 -3.17 -11.33
N LYS A 189 16.10 -2.90 -12.59
CA LYS A 189 14.75 -2.55 -13.05
C LYS A 189 13.90 -3.81 -13.17
N VAL A 190 12.77 -3.82 -12.47
CA VAL A 190 11.85 -4.96 -12.40
C VAL A 190 10.46 -4.51 -12.81
N GLN A 191 9.80 -5.29 -13.64
CA GLN A 191 8.39 -5.08 -13.96
C GLN A 191 7.54 -5.83 -12.94
N MET A 192 6.71 -5.10 -12.19
CA MET A 192 5.85 -5.66 -11.14
C MET A 192 4.39 -5.40 -11.47
N SER A 193 3.56 -6.41 -11.22
CA SER A 193 2.10 -6.23 -11.32
C SER A 193 1.58 -5.56 -10.05
N ARG A 194 0.93 -4.41 -10.19
CA ARG A 194 0.38 -3.62 -9.07
C ARG A 194 -1.10 -3.39 -9.26
N VAL A 195 -1.82 -3.26 -8.16
CA VAL A 195 -3.24 -2.95 -8.19
C VAL A 195 -3.44 -1.45 -8.29
N LYS A 196 -4.19 -1.02 -9.30
CA LYS A 196 -4.62 0.37 -9.44
C LYS A 196 -6.05 0.53 -8.99
N GLN A 197 -6.26 1.48 -8.08
CA GLN A 197 -7.57 1.89 -7.58
C GLN A 197 -8.05 3.12 -8.33
N CYS A 198 -9.27 3.09 -8.81
CA CYS A 198 -9.97 4.24 -9.40
C CYS A 198 -11.30 4.43 -8.67
N VAL A 199 -11.55 5.63 -8.16
CA VAL A 199 -12.78 5.97 -7.44
C VAL A 199 -13.59 6.97 -8.26
N ILE A 200 -14.85 6.64 -8.48
CA ILE A 200 -15.83 7.42 -9.23
C ILE A 200 -17.06 7.61 -8.35
N ILE A 201 -17.61 8.80 -8.28
CA ILE A 201 -18.87 9.08 -7.60
C ILE A 201 -19.80 9.78 -8.59
N GLY A 202 -20.96 9.15 -8.84
CA GLY A 202 -21.84 9.57 -9.92
C GLY A 202 -21.10 9.55 -11.26
N ASP A 203 -21.09 10.69 -11.94
CA ASP A 203 -20.39 10.91 -13.22
C ASP A 203 -18.95 11.43 -13.05
N LYS A 204 -18.48 11.67 -11.83
CA LYS A 204 -17.19 12.32 -11.54
C LYS A 204 -16.14 11.34 -11.04
N LYS A 205 -15.04 11.26 -11.77
CA LYS A 205 -13.82 10.59 -11.30
C LYS A 205 -13.16 11.44 -10.21
N LEU A 206 -13.04 10.89 -9.00
CA LEU A 206 -12.37 11.55 -7.90
C LEU A 206 -10.85 11.45 -8.05
N TYR A 207 -10.33 10.23 -8.02
CA TYR A 207 -8.90 9.97 -8.15
C TYR A 207 -8.62 8.59 -8.74
N SER A 208 -7.35 8.40 -9.10
CA SER A 208 -6.81 7.10 -9.47
C SER A 208 -5.39 7.02 -8.91
N ARG A 209 -5.06 5.92 -8.24
CA ARG A 209 -3.74 5.69 -7.63
C ARG A 209 -3.31 4.24 -7.79
N ILE A 210 -2.01 4.02 -7.86
CA ILE A 210 -1.40 2.70 -7.81
C ILE A 210 -1.16 2.37 -6.34
N LEU A 211 -1.60 1.19 -5.92
CA LEU A 211 -1.40 0.68 -4.57
C LEU A 211 -0.12 -0.18 -4.56
N PRO A 212 0.66 -0.17 -3.48
CA PRO A 212 1.86 -1.00 -3.36
C PRO A 212 1.51 -2.45 -2.99
N ILE A 213 0.52 -3.02 -3.67
CA ILE A 213 0.03 -4.39 -3.45
C ILE A 213 -0.13 -5.10 -4.79
N GLU A 214 0.05 -6.42 -4.81
CA GLU A 214 -0.06 -7.27 -5.99
C GLU A 214 -1.46 -7.87 -6.13
N ASN A 215 -2.11 -8.13 -5.00
CA ASN A 215 -3.43 -8.74 -4.96
C ASN A 215 -4.52 -7.72 -4.63
N TYR A 216 -5.75 -8.01 -5.05
CA TYR A 216 -6.89 -7.16 -4.73
C TYR A 216 -7.10 -7.06 -3.22
N PRO A 217 -7.43 -5.87 -2.67
CA PRO A 217 -7.66 -5.68 -1.24
C PRO A 217 -9.05 -6.19 -0.82
N LEU A 218 -9.39 -7.40 -1.25
CA LEU A 218 -10.66 -8.06 -1.04
C LEU A 218 -10.43 -9.51 -0.65
N ILE A 219 -11.01 -9.90 0.47
CA ILE A 219 -10.98 -11.29 0.93
C ILE A 219 -12.38 -11.88 0.72
N PRO A 220 -12.58 -12.74 -0.28
CA PRO A 220 -13.85 -13.38 -0.50
C PRO A 220 -14.08 -14.48 0.55
N ILE A 221 -15.21 -14.40 1.24
CA ILE A 221 -15.67 -15.47 2.14
C ILE A 221 -16.75 -16.24 1.39
N MET A 222 -16.35 -17.35 0.78
CA MET A 222 -17.25 -18.20 -0.02
C MET A 222 -17.55 -19.49 0.71
N ASN A 223 -18.82 -19.88 0.81
CA ASN A 223 -19.21 -21.15 1.35
C ASN A 223 -18.83 -22.28 0.36
N ILE A 224 -19.38 -22.24 -0.85
CA ILE A 224 -19.08 -23.21 -1.91
C ILE A 224 -18.55 -22.45 -3.13
N HIS A 225 -17.29 -22.74 -3.49
CA HIS A 225 -16.67 -22.20 -4.70
C HIS A 225 -16.89 -23.15 -5.89
N THR A 226 -17.57 -22.67 -6.92
CA THR A 226 -17.91 -23.44 -8.13
C THR A 226 -17.08 -23.03 -9.36
N ARG A 227 -15.86 -22.52 -9.16
CA ARG A 227 -14.99 -21.95 -10.21
C ARG A 227 -15.65 -20.80 -10.97
N THR A 228 -16.49 -20.05 -10.28
CA THR A 228 -17.08 -18.80 -10.74
C THR A 228 -16.88 -17.74 -9.67
N PRO A 229 -16.83 -16.45 -10.00
CA PRO A 229 -16.63 -15.40 -9.02
C PRO A 229 -17.83 -15.24 -8.06
N TYR A 230 -18.97 -15.87 -8.39
CA TYR A 230 -20.19 -15.81 -7.60
C TYR A 230 -20.47 -17.16 -6.96
N PRO A 231 -20.31 -17.28 -5.64
CA PRO A 231 -20.53 -18.54 -4.93
C PRO A 231 -22.02 -18.90 -4.88
N VAL A 232 -22.31 -20.18 -4.83
CA VAL A 232 -23.65 -20.70 -4.62
C VAL A 232 -23.95 -20.69 -3.11
N SER A 233 -25.10 -20.15 -2.72
CA SER A 233 -25.55 -20.21 -1.32
C SER A 233 -26.19 -21.58 -1.02
N ASP A 234 -26.12 -22.01 0.26
CA ASP A 234 -26.79 -23.22 0.73
C ASP A 234 -28.31 -23.15 0.50
N VAL A 235 -28.89 -21.96 0.66
CA VAL A 235 -30.31 -21.72 0.40
C VAL A 235 -30.67 -22.06 -1.04
N ARG A 236 -29.85 -21.68 -2.00
CA ARG A 236 -30.08 -21.99 -3.43
C ARG A 236 -30.04 -23.49 -3.70
N LEU A 237 -29.19 -24.24 -2.97
CA LEU A 237 -29.11 -25.70 -3.09
C LEU A 237 -30.34 -26.39 -2.46
N ILE A 238 -30.88 -25.84 -1.38
CA ILE A 238 -32.00 -26.41 -0.65
C ILE A 238 -33.35 -26.04 -1.28
N LYS A 239 -33.44 -24.87 -1.97
CA LYS A 239 -34.69 -24.36 -2.57
C LYS A 239 -35.44 -25.40 -3.43
N PRO A 240 -34.78 -26.15 -4.36
CA PRO A 240 -35.49 -27.16 -5.17
C PRO A 240 -36.06 -28.30 -4.32
N LEU A 241 -35.37 -28.70 -3.27
CA LEU A 241 -35.85 -29.74 -2.35
C LEU A 241 -37.09 -29.26 -1.57
N GLN A 242 -37.04 -28.03 -1.10
CA GLN A 242 -38.21 -27.42 -0.41
C GLN A 242 -39.42 -27.26 -1.33
N GLU A 243 -39.18 -26.84 -2.58
CA GLU A 243 -40.24 -26.75 -3.58
C GLU A 243 -40.89 -28.13 -3.87
N TYR A 244 -40.06 -29.18 -3.98
CA TYR A 244 -40.54 -30.54 -4.16
C TYR A 244 -41.40 -31.01 -2.97
N ILE A 245 -40.93 -30.76 -1.73
CA ILE A 245 -41.68 -31.12 -0.52
C ILE A 245 -43.06 -30.37 -0.49
N ASN A 246 -43.05 -29.09 -0.83
CA ASN A 246 -44.26 -28.28 -0.86
C ASN A 246 -45.26 -28.80 -1.89
N LYS A 247 -44.80 -29.15 -3.10
CA LYS A 247 -45.63 -29.76 -4.13
C LYS A 247 -46.23 -31.10 -3.69
N THR A 248 -45.44 -31.95 -3.05
CA THR A 248 -45.88 -33.26 -2.59
C THR A 248 -46.89 -33.16 -1.44
N ARG A 249 -46.80 -32.11 -0.61
CA ARG A 249 -47.77 -31.89 0.48
C ARG A 249 -49.06 -31.21 0.03
N SER A 250 -49.07 -30.56 -1.13
CA SER A 250 -50.27 -29.90 -1.68
C SER A 250 -51.08 -30.79 -2.60
N LEU A 251 -50.62 -32.00 -2.86
CA LEU A 251 -51.38 -33.08 -3.49
C LEU A 251 -52.10 -33.91 -2.43
#